data_21e5b8350a0ac5d30338ee0a72774c2b
#
_entry.id   21e5b8350a0ac5d30338ee0a72774c2b
#
_cell.length_a   1.000
_cell.length_b   1.000
_cell.length_c   1.000
_cell.angle_alpha   90.00
_cell.angle_beta   90.00
_cell.angle_gamma   90.00
#
_symmetry.space_group_name_H-M   'P 1'
#
loop_
_entity.id
_entity.type
_entity.pdbx_description
1 polymer ?
#
loop_
_entity_poly.entity_id
_entity_poly.type
_entity_poly.pdbx_seq_one_letter_code
_entity_poly.pdbx_strand_id
1 'polypeptide(L)'
;MEALLKLLKSNAETPVEDLAKELNLTEADVKKRIAAYEKEGVILGYQAIIDANKASNGTVTAVIEVKITPERGGGFDRLAARIAKFDQVQSCYLMSGGYDLLVIIDGKTLQEVANFVAEKLSTIKGVVSTSTHFRLKAYKENGVLLVREGSSQRLAVAP
;
A
#
# COMPACT_ATOMS: atom_id res chain seq x y z
N MET A 1 10.55 -16.08 -5.87
CA MET A 1 9.51 -15.43 -6.73
C MET A 1 9.88 -15.75 -8.17
N GLU A 2 8.95 -16.30 -8.93
CA GLU A 2 9.15 -16.65 -10.35
C GLU A 2 9.45 -15.40 -11.20
N ALA A 3 10.22 -15.58 -12.30
CA ALA A 3 10.69 -14.47 -13.13
C ALA A 3 9.52 -13.63 -13.70
N LEU A 4 8.46 -14.29 -14.20
CA LEU A 4 7.27 -13.62 -14.72
C LEU A 4 6.61 -12.71 -13.68
N LEU A 5 6.45 -13.17 -12.42
CA LEU A 5 5.87 -12.35 -11.35
C LEU A 5 6.76 -11.18 -10.96
N LYS A 6 8.10 -11.30 -11.09
CA LYS A 6 9.01 -10.17 -10.87
C LYS A 6 8.85 -9.10 -11.93
N LEU A 7 8.72 -9.49 -13.20
CA LEU A 7 8.51 -8.57 -14.31
C LEU A 7 7.18 -7.84 -14.17
N LEU A 8 6.09 -8.56 -13.94
CA LEU A 8 4.77 -7.98 -13.72
C LEU A 8 4.71 -7.06 -12.50
N LYS A 9 5.45 -7.41 -11.43
CA LYS A 9 5.55 -6.52 -10.25
C LYS A 9 6.33 -5.24 -10.54
N SER A 10 7.29 -5.26 -11.46
CA SER A 10 8.04 -4.06 -11.85
C SER A 10 7.26 -3.18 -12.82
N ASN A 11 6.56 -3.79 -13.78
CA ASN A 11 5.68 -3.12 -14.74
C ASN A 11 4.58 -4.07 -15.22
N ALA A 12 3.38 -3.88 -14.69
CA ALA A 12 2.22 -4.71 -15.04
C ALA A 12 1.71 -4.48 -16.47
N GLU A 13 2.07 -3.37 -17.11
CA GLU A 13 1.69 -3.03 -18.50
C GLU A 13 2.68 -3.54 -19.55
N THR A 14 3.72 -4.30 -19.14
CA THR A 14 4.68 -4.87 -20.09
C THR A 14 3.94 -5.75 -21.11
N PRO A 15 4.08 -5.48 -22.42
CA PRO A 15 3.42 -6.28 -23.46
C PRO A 15 3.78 -7.76 -23.33
N VAL A 16 2.80 -8.62 -23.59
CA VAL A 16 2.99 -10.08 -23.50
C VAL A 16 4.11 -10.58 -24.45
N GLU A 17 4.25 -9.94 -25.62
CA GLU A 17 5.33 -10.21 -26.55
C GLU A 17 6.72 -9.97 -25.93
N ASP A 18 6.89 -8.88 -25.17
CA ASP A 18 8.16 -8.54 -24.53
C ASP A 18 8.44 -9.47 -23.34
N LEU A 19 7.42 -9.81 -22.56
CA LEU A 19 7.52 -10.82 -21.50
C LEU A 19 7.93 -12.18 -22.07
N ALA A 20 7.36 -12.56 -23.22
CA ALA A 20 7.68 -13.82 -23.90
C ALA A 20 9.14 -13.86 -24.36
N LYS A 21 9.62 -12.77 -24.97
CA LYS A 21 11.02 -12.63 -25.40
C LYS A 21 11.98 -12.71 -24.19
N GLU A 22 11.71 -11.97 -23.13
CA GLU A 22 12.58 -11.89 -21.96
C GLU A 22 12.67 -13.23 -21.21
N LEU A 23 11.55 -13.96 -21.17
CA LEU A 23 11.47 -15.26 -20.49
C LEU A 23 11.80 -16.45 -21.39
N ASN A 24 12.07 -16.23 -22.68
CA ASN A 24 12.26 -17.28 -23.70
C ASN A 24 11.08 -18.27 -23.72
N LEU A 25 9.85 -17.73 -23.72
CA LEU A 25 8.59 -18.46 -23.75
C LEU A 25 7.77 -18.04 -24.98
N THR A 26 6.70 -18.79 -25.27
CA THR A 26 5.70 -18.33 -26.24
C THR A 26 4.72 -17.35 -25.57
N GLU A 27 4.11 -16.46 -26.36
CA GLU A 27 3.05 -15.59 -25.84
C GLU A 27 1.87 -16.37 -25.24
N ALA A 28 1.54 -17.51 -25.84
CA ALA A 28 0.49 -18.38 -25.35
C ALA A 28 0.82 -18.95 -23.96
N ASP A 29 2.08 -19.31 -23.71
CA ASP A 29 2.53 -19.79 -22.40
C ASP A 29 2.50 -18.68 -21.36
N VAL A 30 2.92 -17.45 -21.71
CA VAL A 30 2.87 -16.30 -20.83
C VAL A 30 1.42 -16.00 -20.44
N LYS A 31 0.50 -15.89 -21.40
CA LYS A 31 -0.95 -15.67 -21.16
C LYS A 31 -1.53 -16.75 -20.25
N LYS A 32 -1.20 -18.02 -20.52
CA LYS A 32 -1.67 -19.16 -19.72
C LYS A 32 -1.17 -19.08 -18.28
N ARG A 33 0.09 -18.71 -18.05
CA ARG A 33 0.65 -18.57 -16.70
C ARG A 33 0.03 -17.41 -15.94
N ILE A 34 -0.17 -16.25 -16.59
CA ILE A 34 -0.85 -15.10 -15.96
C ILE A 34 -2.27 -15.50 -15.54
N ALA A 35 -3.04 -16.11 -16.44
CA ALA A 35 -4.40 -16.56 -16.13
C ALA A 35 -4.44 -17.60 -14.99
N ALA A 36 -3.43 -18.49 -14.91
CA ALA A 36 -3.30 -19.42 -13.79
C ALA A 36 -3.05 -18.70 -12.47
N TYR A 37 -2.16 -17.71 -12.43
CA TYR A 37 -1.88 -16.93 -11.22
C TYR A 37 -3.07 -16.10 -10.75
N GLU A 38 -3.85 -15.54 -11.68
CA GLU A 38 -5.10 -14.84 -11.35
C GLU A 38 -6.13 -15.81 -10.77
N LYS A 39 -6.31 -16.96 -11.39
CA LYS A 39 -7.25 -18.01 -10.93
C LYS A 39 -6.87 -18.59 -9.56
N GLU A 40 -5.57 -18.76 -9.31
CA GLU A 40 -5.03 -19.28 -8.05
C GLU A 40 -4.95 -18.20 -6.95
N GLY A 41 -5.26 -16.95 -7.28
CA GLY A 41 -5.18 -15.83 -6.33
C GLY A 41 -3.75 -15.43 -5.97
N VAL A 42 -2.75 -15.77 -6.78
CA VAL A 42 -1.38 -15.28 -6.66
C VAL A 42 -1.31 -13.82 -7.13
N ILE A 43 -1.98 -13.50 -8.23
CA ILE A 43 -2.23 -12.14 -8.68
C ILE A 43 -3.65 -11.76 -8.25
N LEU A 44 -3.76 -10.79 -7.36
CA LEU A 44 -5.03 -10.29 -6.84
C LEU A 44 -5.56 -9.07 -7.59
N GLY A 45 -4.72 -8.41 -8.38
CA GLY A 45 -5.07 -7.22 -9.14
C GLY A 45 -3.85 -6.46 -9.62
N TYR A 46 -4.11 -5.37 -10.33
CA TYR A 46 -3.11 -4.47 -10.89
C TYR A 46 -3.43 -3.04 -10.44
N GLN A 47 -2.42 -2.26 -10.11
CA GLN A 47 -2.59 -0.88 -9.68
C GLN A 47 -1.60 0.05 -10.37
N ALA A 48 -2.06 1.23 -10.74
CA ALA A 48 -1.21 2.31 -11.21
C ALA A 48 -0.49 2.98 -10.02
N ILE A 49 0.79 3.29 -10.19
CA ILE A 49 1.54 4.11 -9.25
C ILE A 49 1.35 5.57 -9.64
N ILE A 50 0.72 6.33 -8.74
CA ILE A 50 0.30 7.71 -9.01
C ILE A 50 1.10 8.67 -8.12
N ASP A 51 1.68 9.71 -8.72
CA ASP A 51 2.23 10.85 -7.98
C ASP A 51 1.08 11.72 -7.44
N ALA A 52 0.72 11.50 -6.18
CA ALA A 52 -0.38 12.21 -5.52
C ALA A 52 -0.19 13.74 -5.48
N ASN A 53 1.05 14.24 -5.57
CA ASN A 53 1.33 15.68 -5.63
C ASN A 53 0.94 16.30 -6.96
N LYS A 54 0.85 15.49 -8.02
CA LYS A 54 0.47 15.92 -9.38
C LYS A 54 -0.99 15.60 -9.70
N ALA A 55 -1.56 14.59 -9.05
CA ALA A 55 -2.97 14.31 -9.13
C ALA A 55 -3.72 15.38 -8.31
N SER A 56 -4.57 16.16 -8.94
CA SER A 56 -5.23 17.37 -8.39
C SER A 56 -6.15 17.15 -7.18
N ASN A 57 -6.30 15.92 -6.72
CA ASN A 57 -7.11 15.56 -5.55
C ASN A 57 -6.17 15.19 -4.39
N GLY A 58 -5.80 16.19 -3.59
CA GLY A 58 -4.98 15.98 -2.41
C GLY A 58 -5.60 14.95 -1.45
N THR A 59 -5.10 13.73 -1.49
CA THR A 59 -5.45 12.69 -0.52
C THR A 59 -4.50 12.78 0.66
N VAL A 60 -5.04 12.77 1.86
CA VAL A 60 -4.27 12.70 3.09
C VAL A 60 -4.07 11.23 3.44
N THR A 61 -2.83 10.76 3.36
CA THR A 61 -2.46 9.41 3.80
C THR A 61 -1.95 9.44 5.24
N ALA A 62 -2.45 8.55 6.07
CA ALA A 62 -1.94 8.35 7.42
C ALA A 62 -1.47 6.91 7.61
N VAL A 63 -0.39 6.78 8.37
CA VAL A 63 0.16 5.52 8.86
C VAL A 63 -0.13 5.45 10.35
N ILE A 64 -0.85 4.41 10.77
CA ILE A 64 -1.34 4.27 12.13
C ILE A 64 -0.72 3.02 12.75
N GLU A 65 0.02 3.21 13.82
CA GLU A 65 0.47 2.13 14.69
C GLU A 65 -0.65 1.78 15.66
N VAL A 66 -1.00 0.51 15.74
CA VAL A 66 -2.08 0.03 16.60
C VAL A 66 -1.54 -1.05 17.53
N LYS A 67 -1.74 -0.86 18.84
CA LYS A 67 -1.53 -1.90 19.84
C LYS A 67 -2.85 -2.58 20.14
N ILE A 68 -2.84 -3.90 20.15
CA ILE A 68 -4.02 -4.70 20.40
C ILE A 68 -3.78 -5.77 21.47
N THR A 69 -4.85 -6.16 22.14
CA THR A 69 -4.80 -7.33 23.01
C THR A 69 -5.19 -8.56 22.19
N PRO A 70 -4.32 -9.59 22.12
CA PRO A 70 -4.66 -10.83 21.41
C PRO A 70 -5.89 -11.50 22.03
N GLU A 71 -6.82 -11.93 21.18
CA GLU A 71 -7.99 -12.68 21.62
C GLU A 71 -7.68 -14.17 21.80
N ARG A 72 -8.29 -14.81 22.82
CA ARG A 72 -8.20 -16.26 22.99
C ARG A 72 -8.83 -16.97 21.78
N GLY A 73 -8.06 -17.86 21.15
CA GLY A 73 -8.54 -18.67 20.02
C GLY A 73 -8.57 -17.99 18.64
N GLY A 74 -8.26 -16.68 18.57
CA GLY A 74 -8.19 -15.94 17.30
C GLY A 74 -6.94 -15.10 17.13
N GLY A 75 -6.14 -14.97 18.20
CA GLY A 75 -4.91 -14.18 18.19
C GLY A 75 -5.13 -12.75 17.70
N PHE A 76 -4.28 -12.31 16.78
CA PHE A 76 -4.35 -10.99 16.14
C PHE A 76 -5.26 -10.98 14.89
N ASP A 77 -5.48 -12.13 14.26
CA ASP A 77 -6.06 -12.22 12.91
C ASP A 77 -7.50 -11.72 12.83
N ARG A 78 -8.34 -12.04 13.83
CA ARG A 78 -9.73 -11.61 13.83
C ARG A 78 -9.86 -10.09 13.87
N LEU A 79 -9.06 -9.44 14.68
CA LEU A 79 -9.07 -7.99 14.84
C LEU A 79 -8.50 -7.30 13.61
N ALA A 80 -7.37 -7.81 13.10
CA ALA A 80 -6.75 -7.34 11.87
C ALA A 80 -7.70 -7.46 10.67
N ALA A 81 -8.38 -8.60 10.51
CA ALA A 81 -9.37 -8.81 9.45
C ALA A 81 -10.58 -7.86 9.56
N ARG A 82 -11.01 -7.53 10.81
CA ARG A 82 -12.07 -6.54 11.02
C ARG A 82 -11.64 -5.13 10.63
N ILE A 83 -10.42 -4.73 11.00
CA ILE A 83 -9.85 -3.43 10.65
C ILE A 83 -9.66 -3.33 9.12
N ALA A 84 -9.15 -4.37 8.48
CA ALA A 84 -8.92 -4.41 7.04
C ALA A 84 -10.19 -4.27 6.18
N LYS A 85 -11.38 -4.45 6.76
CA LYS A 85 -12.67 -4.33 6.05
C LYS A 85 -13.20 -2.89 5.95
N PHE A 86 -12.60 -1.93 6.63
CA PHE A 86 -13.01 -0.54 6.46
C PHE A 86 -12.56 0.01 5.11
N ASP A 87 -13.43 0.70 4.40
CA ASP A 87 -13.17 1.25 3.06
C ASP A 87 -12.00 2.24 3.04
N GLN A 88 -11.75 2.93 4.16
CA GLN A 88 -10.64 3.86 4.31
C GLN A 88 -9.28 3.16 4.42
N VAL A 89 -9.27 1.86 4.79
CA VAL A 89 -8.03 1.10 4.98
C VAL A 89 -7.49 0.62 3.65
N GLN A 90 -6.32 1.13 3.29
CA GLN A 90 -5.58 0.73 2.09
C GLN A 90 -4.68 -0.47 2.35
N SER A 91 -4.11 -0.56 3.56
CA SER A 91 -3.24 -1.65 3.96
C SER A 91 -3.33 -1.91 5.45
N CYS A 92 -3.21 -3.17 5.83
CA CYS A 92 -3.16 -3.60 7.22
C CYS A 92 -2.16 -4.75 7.36
N TYR A 93 -1.14 -4.58 8.19
CA TYR A 93 -0.06 -5.53 8.38
C TYR A 93 0.09 -5.91 9.85
N LEU A 94 0.31 -7.19 10.13
CA LEU A 94 0.80 -7.64 11.43
C LEU A 94 2.30 -7.37 11.49
N MET A 95 2.74 -6.72 12.56
CA MET A 95 4.11 -6.26 12.73
C MET A 95 4.78 -6.94 13.92
N SER A 96 6.08 -7.11 13.84
CA SER A 96 6.92 -7.42 15.01
C SER A 96 7.53 -6.12 15.55
N GLY A 97 7.54 -5.92 16.87
CA GLY A 97 8.18 -4.75 17.48
C GLY A 97 7.33 -4.03 18.51
N GLY A 98 7.37 -2.71 18.50
CA GLY A 98 6.74 -1.86 19.51
C GLY A 98 5.22 -1.73 19.43
N TYR A 99 4.61 -2.15 18.32
CA TYR A 99 3.17 -2.18 18.07
C TYR A 99 2.80 -3.44 17.27
N ASP A 100 1.52 -3.77 17.21
CA ASP A 100 1.06 -5.05 16.67
C ASP A 100 0.56 -4.94 15.22
N LEU A 101 -0.16 -3.87 14.89
CA LEU A 101 -0.64 -3.64 13.52
C LEU A 101 -0.16 -2.30 12.98
N LEU A 102 0.23 -2.28 11.69
CA LEU A 102 0.43 -1.09 10.89
C LEU A 102 -0.76 -0.95 9.95
N VAL A 103 -1.51 0.13 10.08
CA VAL A 103 -2.69 0.41 9.25
C VAL A 103 -2.43 1.66 8.43
N ILE A 104 -2.58 1.56 7.12
CA ILE A 104 -2.46 2.70 6.20
C ILE A 104 -3.86 3.06 5.72
N ILE A 105 -4.24 4.31 5.89
CA ILE A 105 -5.54 4.82 5.45
C ILE A 105 -5.38 6.06 4.58
N ASP A 106 -6.35 6.27 3.72
CA ASP A 106 -6.50 7.49 2.95
C ASP A 106 -7.78 8.21 3.34
N GLY A 107 -7.70 9.53 3.42
CA GLY A 107 -8.81 10.43 3.66
C GLY A 107 -8.71 11.69 2.82
N LYS A 108 -9.80 12.43 2.67
CA LYS A 108 -9.82 13.71 1.92
C LYS A 108 -9.22 14.84 2.74
N THR A 109 -9.30 14.76 4.06
CA THR A 109 -8.83 15.79 5.00
C THR A 109 -8.20 15.15 6.23
N LEU A 110 -7.36 15.93 6.94
CA LEU A 110 -6.82 15.55 8.26
C LEU A 110 -7.95 15.24 9.26
N GLN A 111 -9.05 15.99 9.20
CA GLN A 111 -10.19 15.81 10.08
C GLN A 111 -10.90 14.48 9.82
N GLU A 112 -11.06 14.08 8.56
CA GLU A 112 -11.66 12.78 8.20
C GLU A 112 -10.83 11.61 8.75
N VAL A 113 -9.49 11.70 8.62
CA VAL A 113 -8.57 10.71 9.20
C VAL A 113 -8.69 10.68 10.72
N ALA A 114 -8.68 11.84 11.38
CA ALA A 114 -8.79 11.93 12.83
C ALA A 114 -10.13 11.35 13.34
N ASN A 115 -11.22 11.66 12.66
CA ASN A 115 -12.55 11.11 12.99
C ASN A 115 -12.58 9.58 12.81
N PHE A 116 -12.01 9.06 11.73
CA PHE A 116 -11.92 7.61 11.54
C PHE A 116 -11.18 6.92 12.70
N VAL A 117 -10.04 7.48 13.12
CA VAL A 117 -9.26 6.93 14.23
C VAL A 117 -10.05 6.99 15.53
N ALA A 118 -10.63 8.14 15.86
CA ALA A 118 -11.33 8.35 17.12
C ALA A 118 -12.65 7.55 17.22
N GLU A 119 -13.45 7.55 16.16
CA GLU A 119 -14.82 7.00 16.20
C GLU A 119 -14.89 5.52 15.79
N LYS A 120 -13.98 5.09 14.90
CA LYS A 120 -14.02 3.72 14.37
C LYS A 120 -12.88 2.87 14.89
N LEU A 121 -11.64 3.29 14.73
CA LEU A 121 -10.48 2.43 15.03
C LEU A 121 -10.26 2.26 16.54
N SER A 122 -10.22 3.35 17.29
CA SER A 122 -9.95 3.33 18.73
C SER A 122 -11.10 2.74 19.55
N THR A 123 -12.31 2.68 19.01
CA THR A 123 -13.50 2.12 19.68
C THR A 123 -13.64 0.62 19.51
N ILE A 124 -12.81 -0.01 18.67
CA ILE A 124 -12.84 -1.46 18.47
C ILE A 124 -12.37 -2.15 19.75
N LYS A 125 -13.21 -3.06 20.26
CA LYS A 125 -12.83 -3.88 21.41
C LYS A 125 -11.56 -4.68 21.09
N GLY A 126 -10.55 -4.55 21.95
CA GLY A 126 -9.23 -5.17 21.77
C GLY A 126 -8.18 -4.19 21.27
N VAL A 127 -8.54 -3.02 20.76
CA VAL A 127 -7.57 -1.93 20.49
C VAL A 127 -7.20 -1.27 21.82
N VAL A 128 -5.92 -1.25 22.12
CA VAL A 128 -5.34 -0.69 23.36
C VAL A 128 -4.94 0.77 23.16
N SER A 129 -4.22 1.03 22.06
CA SER A 129 -3.78 2.38 21.72
C SER A 129 -3.50 2.52 20.23
N THR A 130 -3.54 3.74 19.75
CA THR A 130 -3.23 4.12 18.37
C THR A 130 -2.27 5.29 18.35
N SER A 131 -1.34 5.32 17.39
CA SER A 131 -0.46 6.45 17.12
C SER A 131 -0.54 6.77 15.63
N THR A 132 -0.99 7.97 15.29
CA THR A 132 -1.24 8.37 13.91
C THR A 132 -0.13 9.28 13.39
N HIS A 133 0.45 8.89 12.25
CA HIS A 133 1.49 9.64 11.55
C HIS A 133 0.97 10.04 10.17
N PHE A 134 0.95 11.32 9.87
CA PHE A 134 0.56 11.79 8.55
C PHE A 134 1.74 11.75 7.58
N ARG A 135 1.54 11.16 6.41
CA ARG A 135 2.54 11.14 5.34
C ARG A 135 2.64 12.55 4.73
N LEU A 136 3.74 13.22 4.97
CA LEU A 136 3.96 14.58 4.47
C LEU A 136 4.42 14.59 3.01
N LYS A 137 5.27 13.62 2.63
CA LYS A 137 5.83 13.51 1.28
C LYS A 137 6.27 12.09 1.00
N ALA A 138 6.00 11.62 -0.21
CA ALA A 138 6.56 10.38 -0.72
C ALA A 138 7.73 10.71 -1.67
N TYR A 139 8.89 10.12 -1.42
CA TYR A 139 10.08 10.22 -2.27
C TYR A 139 10.18 9.04 -3.24
N LYS A 140 9.68 7.89 -2.83
CA LYS A 140 9.61 6.67 -3.60
C LYS A 140 8.35 5.91 -3.23
N GLU A 141 7.63 5.38 -4.22
CA GLU A 141 6.42 4.58 -4.01
C GLU A 141 6.52 3.32 -4.87
N ASN A 142 6.32 2.15 -4.25
CA ASN A 142 6.36 0.84 -4.92
C ASN A 142 7.55 0.65 -5.90
N GLY A 143 8.74 1.15 -5.52
CA GLY A 143 9.95 1.04 -6.35
C GLY A 143 10.19 2.20 -7.31
N VAL A 144 9.20 3.06 -7.56
CA VAL A 144 9.28 4.22 -8.47
C VAL A 144 9.70 5.48 -7.71
N LEU A 145 10.73 6.19 -8.22
CA LEU A 145 11.16 7.47 -7.67
C LEU A 145 10.17 8.57 -8.09
N LEU A 146 9.62 9.27 -7.11
CA LEU A 146 8.67 10.37 -7.31
C LEU A 146 9.37 11.74 -7.38
N VAL A 147 10.60 11.83 -6.88
CA VAL A 147 11.42 13.05 -6.94
C VAL A 147 12.43 12.89 -8.07
N ARG A 148 12.32 13.75 -9.10
CA ARG A 148 13.35 13.86 -10.15
C ARG A 148 14.47 14.75 -9.64
N GLU A 149 15.72 14.31 -9.77
CA GLU A 149 16.89 15.16 -9.57
C GLU A 149 16.80 16.35 -10.56
N GLY A 150 16.74 17.57 -10.02
CA GLY A 150 16.66 18.80 -10.83
C GLY A 150 15.54 19.78 -10.46
N SER A 151 14.60 19.43 -9.59
CA SER A 151 13.54 20.35 -9.15
C SER A 151 13.82 21.08 -7.82
N SER A 152 15.05 20.99 -7.30
CA SER A 152 15.49 21.85 -6.20
C SER A 152 15.76 23.25 -6.77
N GLN A 153 14.74 24.07 -6.87
CA GLN A 153 14.94 25.51 -6.84
C GLN A 153 15.58 25.85 -5.49
N ARG A 154 16.89 25.90 -5.44
CA ARG A 154 17.60 26.62 -4.38
C ARG A 154 17.06 28.05 -4.42
N LEU A 155 16.33 28.45 -3.39
CA LEU A 155 16.08 29.87 -3.14
C LEU A 155 17.44 30.53 -3.13
N ALA A 156 17.67 31.42 -4.08
CA ALA A 156 18.87 32.25 -4.11
C ALA A 156 18.86 33.07 -2.82
N VAL A 157 19.76 32.75 -1.90
CA VAL A 157 20.04 33.65 -0.77
C VAL A 157 20.82 34.80 -1.38
N ALA A 158 20.15 35.91 -1.63
CA ALA A 158 20.80 37.16 -1.98
C ALA A 158 21.64 37.65 -0.79
N PRO A 159 22.85 38.20 -1.03
CA PRO A 159 23.72 38.71 0.01
C PRO A 159 23.15 39.93 0.73
#